data_854815b36b316778cfcb75ba953b51aa
#
_entry.id   854815b36b316778cfcb75ba953b51aa
#
_cell.length_a   1.000
_cell.length_b   1.000
_cell.length_c   1.000
_cell.angle_alpha   90.00
_cell.angle_beta   90.00
_cell.angle_gamma   90.00
#
_symmetry.space_group_name_H-M   'P 1'
#
loop_
_entity.id
_entity.type
_entity.pdbx_description
1 polymer ?
#
loop_
_entity_poly.entity_id
_entity_poly.type
_entity_poly.pdbx_seq_one_letter_code
_entity_poly.pdbx_strand_id
1 'polypeptide(L)'
;MLDAIYGPDPRYNYTSSQVGQTPLGGYTKTLANRHALKNATFGIPWQSFWVYADSEQQAVLLDIVDLMRDAGATIINGTELPNHETIVSPDGWNWDYGTIRGFPNESEYTYVKVDFYNNIKSYLSELENTQIRSLEDIVAYNYANDGSEGGNPWPLGTPAFYSGQDGFLASLETKGIMDETYYQALNFCQTTTRELGIDAALAMGPNQTGLDALIVPPDVAQTYQVAAQAGYPVITIPAGTHSSSGMPFGLALMQSAWKEEVLVKWASAIEDLQFASETPYKRTLPKWLGYLERNIPVIFDG
;
A
#
# COMPACT_ATOMS: atom_id res chain seq x y z
N MET A 1 -8.48 -12.85 10.98
CA MET A 1 -7.39 -13.17 10.03
C MET A 1 -6.03 -12.79 10.59
N LEU A 2 -5.77 -11.55 11.01
CA LEU A 2 -4.45 -11.15 11.57
C LEU A 2 -3.99 -12.08 12.69
N ASP A 3 -4.87 -12.45 13.62
CA ASP A 3 -4.53 -13.35 14.74
C ASP A 3 -4.11 -14.78 14.30
N ALA A 4 -4.33 -15.13 13.05
CA ALA A 4 -3.91 -16.42 12.50
C ALA A 4 -2.55 -16.36 11.77
N ILE A 5 -2.09 -15.17 11.42
CA ILE A 5 -0.91 -15.00 10.55
C ILE A 5 0.19 -14.13 11.17
N TYR A 6 -0.04 -13.48 12.34
CA TYR A 6 0.99 -12.66 12.98
C TYR A 6 2.02 -13.52 13.72
N GLY A 7 3.20 -12.98 13.88
CA GLY A 7 4.28 -13.58 14.64
C GLY A 7 5.49 -13.94 13.78
N PRO A 8 6.60 -14.33 14.42
CA PRO A 8 7.83 -14.71 13.72
C PRO A 8 7.68 -15.99 12.90
N ASP A 9 8.11 -15.96 11.65
CA ASP A 9 8.33 -17.14 10.82
C ASP A 9 9.83 -17.45 10.82
N PRO A 10 10.28 -18.62 11.33
CA PRO A 10 11.70 -18.96 11.38
C PRO A 10 12.38 -19.10 10.01
N ARG A 11 11.59 -19.20 8.94
CA ARG A 11 12.10 -19.24 7.57
C ARG A 11 12.31 -17.84 6.97
N TYR A 12 11.80 -16.79 7.62
CA TYR A 12 11.85 -15.42 7.13
C TYR A 12 12.29 -14.45 8.23
N ASN A 13 13.58 -14.18 8.28
CA ASN A 13 14.23 -13.44 9.37
C ASN A 13 13.64 -12.06 9.66
N TYR A 14 13.09 -11.37 8.65
CA TYR A 14 12.47 -10.05 8.83
C TYR A 14 11.29 -10.09 9.81
N THR A 15 10.59 -11.22 9.91
CA THR A 15 9.47 -11.36 10.84
C THR A 15 9.89 -11.37 12.30
N SER A 16 11.16 -11.60 12.59
CA SER A 16 11.69 -11.58 13.97
C SER A 16 11.59 -10.20 14.63
N SER A 17 11.54 -9.13 13.84
CA SER A 17 11.32 -7.76 14.32
C SER A 17 9.96 -7.55 15.00
N GLN A 18 8.99 -8.45 14.79
CA GLN A 18 7.68 -8.43 15.45
C GLN A 18 7.75 -8.81 16.94
N VAL A 19 8.85 -9.41 17.40
CA VAL A 19 8.97 -9.86 18.80
C VAL A 19 8.85 -8.67 19.75
N GLY A 20 7.82 -8.70 20.60
CA GLY A 20 7.52 -7.62 21.54
C GLY A 20 6.74 -6.43 20.97
N GLN A 21 6.43 -6.43 19.67
CA GLN A 21 5.68 -5.36 18.99
C GLN A 21 4.21 -5.73 18.72
N THR A 22 3.87 -7.00 18.77
CA THR A 22 2.50 -7.47 18.55
C THR A 22 1.68 -7.46 19.84
N PRO A 23 0.36 -7.18 19.78
CA PRO A 23 -0.47 -7.11 20.98
C PRO A 23 -0.58 -8.46 21.66
N LEU A 24 -0.44 -8.48 22.98
CA LEU A 24 -0.55 -9.70 23.77
C LEU A 24 -1.97 -10.30 23.66
N GLY A 25 -2.05 -11.46 23.02
CA GLY A 25 -3.29 -12.21 22.81
C GLY A 25 -4.09 -11.76 21.58
N GLY A 26 -3.42 -11.12 20.63
CA GLY A 26 -3.91 -10.89 19.29
C GLY A 26 -4.69 -9.59 19.09
N TYR A 27 -4.93 -9.29 17.83
CA TYR A 27 -5.58 -8.06 17.36
C TYR A 27 -7.09 -8.02 17.60
N THR A 28 -7.75 -9.17 17.72
CA THR A 28 -9.20 -9.23 18.03
C THR A 28 -9.56 -8.55 19.35
N LYS A 29 -8.63 -8.44 20.29
CA LYS A 29 -8.84 -7.75 21.56
C LYS A 29 -8.87 -6.23 21.43
N THR A 30 -8.36 -5.68 20.35
CA THR A 30 -8.32 -4.23 20.10
C THR A 30 -9.54 -3.72 19.36
N LEU A 31 -10.43 -4.61 18.89
CA LEU A 31 -11.68 -4.22 18.23
C LEU A 31 -12.51 -3.30 19.14
N ALA A 32 -13.01 -2.23 18.57
CA ALA A 32 -13.81 -1.24 19.25
C ALA A 32 -15.10 -0.94 18.47
N ASN A 33 -16.09 -0.42 19.16
CA ASN A 33 -17.29 0.09 18.54
C ASN A 33 -17.22 1.62 18.38
N ARG A 34 -18.21 2.22 17.71
CA ARG A 34 -18.30 3.66 17.41
C ARG A 34 -18.16 4.60 18.61
N HIS A 35 -18.49 4.13 19.81
CA HIS A 35 -18.36 4.98 21.03
C HIS A 35 -16.91 5.29 21.38
N ALA A 36 -15.96 4.49 20.89
CA ALA A 36 -14.53 4.76 21.05
C ALA A 36 -14.06 6.01 20.29
N LEU A 37 -14.80 6.44 19.26
CA LEU A 37 -14.45 7.65 18.47
C LEU A 37 -14.56 8.94 19.28
N LYS A 38 -15.31 8.91 20.38
CA LYS A 38 -15.41 10.08 21.27
C LYS A 38 -14.02 10.43 21.84
N ASN A 39 -13.59 11.67 21.59
CA ASN A 39 -12.28 12.21 21.97
C ASN A 39 -11.10 11.64 21.16
N ALA A 40 -11.31 10.84 20.14
CA ALA A 40 -10.26 10.49 19.19
C ALA A 40 -9.89 11.70 18.31
N THR A 41 -8.64 11.78 17.88
CA THR A 41 -8.15 12.90 17.08
C THR A 41 -7.48 12.39 15.82
N PHE A 42 -8.03 12.77 14.67
CA PHE A 42 -7.53 12.36 13.37
C PHE A 42 -7.06 13.55 12.55
N GLY A 43 -6.09 13.33 11.69
CA GLY A 43 -5.58 14.32 10.75
C GLY A 43 -6.00 14.06 9.32
N ILE A 44 -6.24 15.13 8.56
CA ILE A 44 -6.48 15.07 7.12
C ILE A 44 -5.35 15.81 6.41
N PRO A 45 -4.42 15.10 5.77
CA PRO A 45 -3.37 15.67 4.93
C PRO A 45 -3.94 16.02 3.55
N TRP A 46 -4.64 17.15 3.48
CA TRP A 46 -5.44 17.52 2.31
C TRP A 46 -4.59 17.73 1.07
N GLN A 47 -3.53 18.55 1.17
CA GLN A 47 -2.66 18.86 0.04
C GLN A 47 -1.79 17.68 -0.36
N SER A 48 -1.42 16.84 0.62
CA SER A 48 -0.59 15.67 0.36
C SER A 48 -1.32 14.60 -0.47
N PHE A 49 -2.62 14.38 -0.21
CA PHE A 49 -3.33 13.25 -0.82
C PHE A 49 -4.73 13.59 -1.34
N TRP A 50 -5.56 14.28 -0.57
CA TRP A 50 -6.98 14.43 -0.86
C TRP A 50 -7.29 15.23 -2.13
N VAL A 51 -6.47 16.22 -2.45
CA VAL A 51 -6.64 17.03 -3.68
C VAL A 51 -6.60 16.20 -4.96
N TYR A 52 -6.04 14.99 -4.91
CA TYR A 52 -5.91 14.09 -6.05
C TYR A 52 -7.07 13.10 -6.19
N ALA A 53 -7.92 12.95 -5.18
CA ALA A 53 -9.14 12.15 -5.27
C ALA A 53 -10.18 12.86 -6.14
N ASP A 54 -10.94 12.10 -6.92
CA ASP A 54 -12.02 12.67 -7.69
C ASP A 54 -13.16 13.17 -6.79
N SER A 55 -14.06 13.99 -7.34
CA SER A 55 -15.12 14.64 -6.57
C SER A 55 -16.13 13.65 -5.98
N GLU A 56 -16.42 12.53 -6.64
CA GLU A 56 -17.32 11.49 -6.13
C GLU A 56 -16.68 10.81 -4.92
N GLN A 57 -15.41 10.42 -5.03
CA GLN A 57 -14.66 9.82 -3.95
C GLN A 57 -14.54 10.77 -2.76
N GLN A 58 -14.12 12.03 -3.01
CA GLN A 58 -14.02 13.04 -1.94
C GLN A 58 -15.33 13.21 -1.18
N ALA A 59 -16.45 13.33 -1.89
CA ALA A 59 -17.76 13.51 -1.26
C ALA A 59 -18.11 12.35 -0.32
N VAL A 60 -17.96 11.11 -0.79
CA VAL A 60 -18.28 9.91 -0.01
C VAL A 60 -17.35 9.78 1.21
N LEU A 61 -16.05 10.03 1.05
CA LEU A 61 -15.10 9.93 2.15
C LEU A 61 -15.33 11.03 3.20
N LEU A 62 -15.68 12.26 2.77
CA LEU A 62 -15.99 13.36 3.69
C LEU A 62 -17.28 13.13 4.46
N ASP A 63 -18.29 12.47 3.87
CA ASP A 63 -19.49 12.09 4.60
C ASP A 63 -19.18 11.12 5.76
N ILE A 64 -18.24 10.16 5.54
CA ILE A 64 -17.77 9.28 6.62
C ILE A 64 -17.02 10.08 7.69
N VAL A 65 -16.20 11.06 7.30
CA VAL A 65 -15.50 11.97 8.22
C VAL A 65 -16.50 12.78 9.05
N ASP A 66 -17.59 13.25 8.44
CA ASP A 66 -18.64 13.99 9.16
C ASP A 66 -19.39 13.08 10.17
N LEU A 67 -19.68 11.84 9.81
CA LEU A 67 -20.20 10.86 10.78
C LEU A 67 -19.24 10.65 11.96
N MET A 68 -17.92 10.63 11.72
CA MET A 68 -16.94 10.53 12.80
C MET A 68 -16.96 11.76 13.71
N ARG A 69 -17.11 12.98 13.14
CA ARG A 69 -17.28 14.22 13.93
C ARG A 69 -18.55 14.16 14.80
N ASP A 70 -19.65 13.71 14.23
CA ASP A 70 -20.93 13.58 14.96
C ASP A 70 -20.83 12.54 16.08
N ALA A 71 -19.99 11.53 15.92
CA ALA A 71 -19.66 10.54 16.96
C ALA A 71 -18.70 11.09 18.04
N GLY A 72 -18.20 12.32 17.89
CA GLY A 72 -17.38 13.03 18.87
C GLY A 72 -15.88 12.96 18.62
N ALA A 73 -15.45 12.56 17.41
CA ALA A 73 -14.05 12.65 17.01
C ALA A 73 -13.66 14.09 16.65
N THR A 74 -12.42 14.46 16.95
CA THR A 74 -11.79 15.69 16.48
C THR A 74 -11.07 15.44 15.17
N ILE A 75 -11.41 16.21 14.14
CA ILE A 75 -10.77 16.11 12.82
C ILE A 75 -10.00 17.39 12.53
N ILE A 76 -8.71 17.27 12.29
CA ILE A 76 -7.81 18.40 12.03
C ILE A 76 -7.43 18.39 10.55
N ASN A 77 -7.78 19.42 9.84
CA ASN A 77 -7.38 19.63 8.44
C ASN A 77 -5.97 20.22 8.38
N GLY A 78 -5.26 19.92 7.27
CA GLY A 78 -3.97 20.51 6.99
C GLY A 78 -2.83 19.85 7.78
N THR A 79 -3.00 18.61 8.20
CA THR A 79 -1.93 17.80 8.80
C THR A 79 -1.06 17.18 7.72
N GLU A 80 -0.45 18.04 6.92
CA GLU A 80 0.30 17.63 5.74
C GLU A 80 1.60 16.90 6.10
N LEU A 81 2.03 16.02 5.21
CA LEU A 81 3.42 15.58 5.23
C LEU A 81 4.29 16.82 4.87
N PRO A 82 5.21 17.27 5.72
CA PRO A 82 5.92 18.53 5.48
C PRO A 82 6.69 18.59 4.18
N ASN A 83 7.10 17.42 3.67
CA ASN A 83 7.86 17.26 2.44
C ASN A 83 7.03 16.70 1.28
N HIS A 84 5.70 16.81 1.33
CA HIS A 84 4.82 16.21 0.31
C HIS A 84 5.11 16.69 -1.11
N GLU A 85 5.52 17.94 -1.29
CA GLU A 85 5.92 18.48 -2.60
C GLU A 85 7.12 17.72 -3.22
N THR A 86 7.95 17.10 -2.38
CA THR A 86 9.10 16.31 -2.82
C THR A 86 8.75 14.87 -3.12
N ILE A 87 7.86 14.26 -2.32
CA ILE A 87 7.61 12.81 -2.36
C ILE A 87 6.26 12.42 -2.94
N VAL A 88 5.37 13.38 -3.22
CA VAL A 88 4.03 13.12 -3.76
C VAL A 88 3.90 13.71 -5.17
N SER A 89 3.09 13.05 -6.02
CA SER A 89 2.74 13.50 -7.37
C SER A 89 2.18 14.95 -7.38
N PRO A 90 2.22 15.69 -8.51
CA PRO A 90 2.72 15.22 -9.81
C PRO A 90 4.21 15.46 -10.03
N ASP A 91 4.83 16.38 -9.32
CA ASP A 91 6.19 16.81 -9.55
C ASP A 91 7.18 16.21 -8.56
N GLY A 92 6.66 15.57 -7.53
CA GLY A 92 7.45 14.89 -6.52
C GLY A 92 7.93 13.53 -6.98
N TRP A 93 8.15 12.69 -6.04
CA TRP A 93 8.67 11.37 -6.26
C TRP A 93 7.73 10.45 -7.04
N ASN A 94 8.26 9.75 -8.01
CA ASN A 94 7.58 8.69 -8.71
C ASN A 94 8.47 7.45 -8.82
N TRP A 95 7.86 6.36 -9.23
CA TRP A 95 8.46 5.06 -9.34
C TRP A 95 9.78 5.03 -10.13
N ASP A 96 9.83 5.71 -11.25
CA ASP A 96 10.96 5.70 -12.19
C ASP A 96 11.88 6.93 -12.07
N TYR A 97 11.81 7.62 -10.93
CA TYR A 97 12.53 8.87 -10.69
C TYR A 97 14.01 8.78 -11.06
N GLY A 98 14.66 7.68 -10.69
CA GLY A 98 16.06 7.42 -10.98
C GLY A 98 16.37 7.15 -12.44
N THR A 99 15.41 6.70 -13.25
CA THR A 99 15.63 6.39 -14.67
C THR A 99 15.31 7.56 -15.56
N ILE A 100 14.28 8.34 -15.27
CA ILE A 100 13.80 9.43 -16.12
C ILE A 100 14.35 10.78 -15.63
N ARG A 101 14.31 11.03 -14.33
CA ARG A 101 14.69 12.33 -13.75
C ARG A 101 16.15 12.44 -13.31
N GLY A 102 16.90 11.34 -13.36
CA GLY A 102 18.33 11.33 -13.08
C GLY A 102 18.74 11.43 -11.60
N PHE A 103 17.84 11.04 -10.67
CA PHE A 103 18.11 11.00 -9.23
C PHE A 103 18.10 9.56 -8.70
N PRO A 104 18.99 8.67 -9.16
CA PRO A 104 18.97 7.27 -8.78
C PRO A 104 19.15 7.04 -7.26
N ASN A 105 19.84 7.93 -6.58
CA ASN A 105 20.04 7.89 -5.13
C ASN A 105 18.83 8.38 -4.30
N GLU A 106 17.74 8.76 -4.97
CA GLU A 106 16.49 9.20 -4.35
C GLU A 106 15.29 8.37 -4.80
N SER A 107 15.51 7.33 -5.61
CA SER A 107 14.45 6.55 -6.26
C SER A 107 14.22 5.20 -5.60
N GLU A 108 12.95 4.89 -5.30
CA GLU A 108 12.53 3.55 -4.91
C GLU A 108 12.93 2.50 -5.94
N TYR A 109 12.82 2.83 -7.23
CA TYR A 109 13.15 1.91 -8.30
C TYR A 109 14.61 1.42 -8.25
N THR A 110 15.52 2.23 -7.72
CA THR A 110 16.93 1.87 -7.57
C THR A 110 17.12 0.64 -6.67
N TYR A 111 16.49 0.60 -5.51
CA TYR A 111 16.66 -0.53 -4.59
C TYR A 111 15.68 -1.67 -4.86
N VAL A 112 14.45 -1.39 -5.30
CA VAL A 112 13.46 -2.42 -5.57
C VAL A 112 13.91 -3.40 -6.64
N LYS A 113 14.52 -2.92 -7.73
CA LYS A 113 15.02 -3.81 -8.80
C LYS A 113 16.18 -4.68 -8.34
N VAL A 114 17.02 -4.22 -7.41
CA VAL A 114 18.11 -5.01 -6.80
C VAL A 114 17.52 -6.06 -5.85
N ASP A 115 16.61 -5.64 -4.98
CA ASP A 115 15.93 -6.53 -4.03
C ASP A 115 15.11 -7.58 -4.76
N PHE A 116 14.41 -7.20 -5.83
CA PHE A 116 13.65 -8.13 -6.65
C PHE A 116 14.53 -9.25 -7.21
N TYR A 117 15.69 -8.91 -7.77
CA TYR A 117 16.64 -9.92 -8.27
C TYR A 117 17.07 -10.91 -7.18
N ASN A 118 17.45 -10.39 -6.01
CA ASN A 118 17.91 -11.21 -4.89
C ASN A 118 16.78 -12.07 -4.29
N ASN A 119 15.62 -11.47 -4.12
CA ASN A 119 14.47 -12.13 -3.49
C ASN A 119 13.87 -13.22 -4.39
N ILE A 120 13.76 -12.96 -5.71
CA ILE A 120 13.25 -13.97 -6.63
C ILE A 120 14.19 -15.18 -6.72
N LYS A 121 15.49 -14.95 -6.68
CA LYS A 121 16.49 -16.03 -6.62
C LYS A 121 16.34 -16.87 -5.36
N SER A 122 16.16 -16.23 -4.20
CA SER A 122 15.92 -16.93 -2.94
C SER A 122 14.63 -17.75 -3.01
N TYR A 123 13.53 -17.13 -3.42
CA TYR A 123 12.23 -17.78 -3.55
C TYR A 123 12.28 -19.02 -4.48
N LEU A 124 12.86 -18.88 -5.67
CA LEU A 124 12.96 -19.97 -6.63
C LEU A 124 13.86 -21.12 -6.14
N SER A 125 14.83 -20.83 -5.27
CA SER A 125 15.71 -21.85 -4.70
C SER A 125 14.97 -22.84 -3.79
N GLU A 126 13.86 -22.43 -3.19
CA GLU A 126 13.04 -23.23 -2.28
C GLU A 126 11.95 -24.05 -3.00
N LEU A 127 11.67 -23.76 -4.26
CA LEU A 127 10.65 -24.47 -5.00
C LEU A 127 11.12 -25.85 -5.43
N GLU A 128 10.22 -26.82 -5.33
CA GLU A 128 10.39 -28.18 -5.87
C GLU A 128 9.68 -28.31 -7.23
N ASN A 129 10.06 -29.33 -8.00
CA ASN A 129 9.39 -29.70 -9.26
C ASN A 129 9.28 -28.60 -10.32
N THR A 130 10.26 -27.70 -10.37
CA THR A 130 10.35 -26.67 -11.42
C THR A 130 11.74 -26.64 -12.04
N GLN A 131 11.82 -26.27 -13.32
CA GLN A 131 13.06 -26.00 -14.04
C GLN A 131 13.49 -24.52 -13.92
N ILE A 132 12.59 -23.65 -13.46
CA ILE A 132 12.84 -22.22 -13.32
C ILE A 132 13.53 -21.97 -11.97
N ARG A 133 14.75 -21.45 -12.00
CA ARG A 133 15.63 -21.29 -10.83
C ARG A 133 16.18 -19.88 -10.66
N SER A 134 15.99 -19.02 -11.66
CA SER A 134 16.55 -17.68 -11.70
C SER A 134 15.62 -16.71 -12.41
N LEU A 135 15.88 -15.42 -12.27
CA LEU A 135 15.18 -14.39 -13.03
C LEU A 135 15.50 -14.51 -14.53
N GLU A 136 16.71 -14.94 -14.86
CA GLU A 136 17.12 -15.25 -16.23
C GLU A 136 16.23 -16.33 -16.86
N ASP A 137 15.90 -17.39 -16.10
CA ASP A 137 15.01 -18.46 -16.58
C ASP A 137 13.59 -17.94 -16.79
N ILE A 138 13.08 -17.07 -15.90
CA ILE A 138 11.77 -16.44 -16.06
C ILE A 138 11.73 -15.60 -17.35
N VAL A 139 12.74 -14.76 -17.56
CA VAL A 139 12.82 -13.90 -18.75
C VAL A 139 12.88 -14.75 -20.03
N ALA A 140 13.68 -15.82 -20.02
CA ALA A 140 13.78 -16.73 -21.15
C ALA A 140 12.45 -17.46 -21.42
N TYR A 141 11.77 -17.90 -20.36
CA TYR A 141 10.46 -18.54 -20.48
C TYR A 141 9.42 -17.59 -21.07
N ASN A 142 9.35 -16.34 -20.60
CA ASN A 142 8.42 -15.35 -21.10
C ASN A 142 8.65 -15.03 -22.58
N TYR A 143 9.90 -14.96 -23.04
CA TYR A 143 10.19 -14.80 -24.46
C TYR A 143 9.80 -16.03 -25.30
N ALA A 144 10.02 -17.23 -24.76
CA ALA A 144 9.65 -18.46 -25.44
C ALA A 144 8.12 -18.67 -25.52
N ASN A 145 7.38 -18.07 -24.60
CA ASN A 145 5.93 -18.15 -24.48
C ASN A 145 5.24 -16.79 -24.64
N ASP A 146 5.72 -15.98 -25.54
CA ASP A 146 5.31 -14.57 -25.72
C ASP A 146 3.79 -14.42 -25.90
N GLY A 147 3.12 -15.35 -26.55
CA GLY A 147 1.68 -15.32 -26.77
C GLY A 147 0.83 -15.40 -25.50
N SER A 148 1.33 -16.04 -24.43
CA SER A 148 0.64 -16.18 -23.13
C SER A 148 1.23 -15.29 -22.05
N GLU A 149 2.54 -15.07 -22.07
CA GLU A 149 3.27 -14.40 -21.00
C GLU A 149 3.63 -12.94 -21.35
N GLY A 150 3.56 -12.55 -22.64
CA GLY A 150 3.84 -11.18 -23.07
C GLY A 150 5.28 -10.76 -22.85
N GLY A 151 6.24 -11.64 -23.21
CA GLY A 151 7.68 -11.38 -23.05
C GLY A 151 8.23 -10.23 -23.88
N ASN A 152 7.61 -9.94 -25.04
CA ASN A 152 7.96 -8.81 -25.90
C ASN A 152 7.01 -7.64 -25.68
N PRO A 153 7.52 -6.39 -25.86
CA PRO A 153 6.68 -5.22 -25.75
C PRO A 153 5.68 -5.14 -26.92
N TRP A 154 4.57 -4.43 -26.68
CA TRP A 154 3.58 -4.11 -27.70
C TRP A 154 4.26 -3.41 -28.92
N PRO A 155 3.87 -3.70 -30.19
CA PRO A 155 2.77 -4.57 -30.62
C PRO A 155 3.20 -6.01 -30.98
N LEU A 156 4.42 -6.41 -30.71
CA LEU A 156 5.00 -7.67 -31.15
C LEU A 156 4.48 -8.87 -30.34
N GLY A 157 4.19 -8.65 -29.07
CA GLY A 157 3.63 -9.65 -28.19
C GLY A 157 2.13 -9.56 -28.04
N THR A 158 1.55 -10.55 -27.40
CA THR A 158 0.18 -10.45 -26.91
C THR A 158 0.17 -9.44 -25.77
N PRO A 159 -0.84 -8.55 -25.68
CA PRO A 159 -0.84 -7.41 -24.77
C PRO A 159 -1.14 -7.79 -23.30
N ALA A 160 -0.53 -8.84 -22.79
CA ALA A 160 -0.55 -9.13 -21.36
C ALA A 160 0.18 -8.01 -20.59
N PHE A 161 1.30 -7.54 -21.15
CA PHE A 161 2.03 -6.40 -20.62
C PHE A 161 2.44 -5.44 -21.73
N TYR A 162 2.03 -4.21 -21.56
CA TYR A 162 2.25 -3.15 -22.54
C TYR A 162 3.75 -2.87 -22.81
N SER A 163 4.57 -2.91 -21.77
CA SER A 163 6.02 -2.70 -21.83
C SER A 163 6.83 -4.01 -21.96
N GLY A 164 6.18 -5.15 -22.13
CA GLY A 164 6.84 -6.44 -22.06
C GLY A 164 7.33 -6.74 -20.63
N GLN A 165 8.63 -7.04 -20.49
CA GLN A 165 9.23 -7.38 -19.20
C GLN A 165 10.37 -6.41 -18.80
N ASP A 166 10.19 -5.13 -19.06
CA ASP A 166 11.22 -4.10 -18.84
C ASP A 166 11.74 -4.07 -17.39
N GLY A 167 10.83 -4.22 -16.40
CA GLY A 167 11.20 -4.29 -14.99
C GLY A 167 12.10 -5.48 -14.65
N PHE A 168 11.84 -6.64 -15.27
CA PHE A 168 12.67 -7.83 -15.10
C PHE A 168 14.06 -7.63 -15.72
N LEU A 169 14.11 -7.06 -16.92
CA LEU A 169 15.37 -6.76 -17.60
C LEU A 169 16.20 -5.76 -16.79
N ALA A 170 15.58 -4.69 -16.29
CA ALA A 170 16.25 -3.73 -15.43
C ALA A 170 16.77 -4.37 -14.12
N SER A 171 16.05 -5.34 -13.57
CA SER A 171 16.50 -6.09 -12.39
C SER A 171 17.68 -7.02 -12.71
N LEU A 172 17.68 -7.68 -13.86
CA LEU A 172 18.81 -8.50 -14.33
C LEU A 172 20.09 -7.70 -14.46
N GLU A 173 20.02 -6.46 -14.97
CA GLU A 173 21.17 -5.59 -15.13
C GLU A 173 21.87 -5.27 -13.80
N THR A 174 21.14 -5.25 -12.69
CA THR A 174 21.70 -4.99 -11.36
C THR A 174 22.58 -6.10 -10.84
N LYS A 175 22.38 -7.34 -11.30
CA LYS A 175 23.03 -8.56 -10.78
C LYS A 175 22.91 -8.71 -9.26
N GLY A 176 21.92 -8.06 -8.65
CA GLY A 176 21.67 -8.07 -7.22
C GLY A 176 22.73 -7.32 -6.38
N ILE A 177 23.50 -6.41 -6.98
CA ILE A 177 24.57 -5.69 -6.29
C ILE A 177 23.97 -4.52 -5.49
N MET A 178 24.11 -4.59 -4.18
CA MET A 178 23.76 -3.51 -3.24
C MET A 178 24.95 -2.56 -3.11
N ASP A 179 25.03 -1.59 -4.00
CA ASP A 179 26.09 -0.58 -4.01
C ASP A 179 25.74 0.65 -3.15
N GLU A 180 26.59 1.68 -3.17
CA GLU A 180 26.37 2.92 -2.44
C GLU A 180 25.07 3.62 -2.86
N THR A 181 24.75 3.63 -4.15
CA THR A 181 23.55 4.26 -4.68
C THR A 181 22.29 3.56 -4.18
N TYR A 182 22.31 2.23 -4.06
CA TYR A 182 21.26 1.45 -3.44
C TYR A 182 20.97 1.90 -2.01
N TYR A 183 22.02 2.00 -1.17
CA TYR A 183 21.84 2.42 0.23
C TYR A 183 21.44 3.89 0.39
N GLN A 184 21.92 4.76 -0.48
CA GLN A 184 21.49 6.16 -0.51
C GLN A 184 20.01 6.29 -0.85
N ALA A 185 19.54 5.59 -1.89
CA ALA A 185 18.14 5.58 -2.28
C ALA A 185 17.23 5.01 -1.18
N LEU A 186 17.61 3.88 -0.59
CA LEU A 186 16.86 3.28 0.51
C LEU A 186 16.75 4.22 1.72
N ASN A 187 17.87 4.82 2.12
CA ASN A 187 17.90 5.77 3.24
C ASN A 187 17.08 7.03 2.94
N PHE A 188 17.20 7.59 1.74
CA PHE A 188 16.40 8.74 1.33
C PHE A 188 14.92 8.44 1.41
N CYS A 189 14.47 7.36 0.80
CA CYS A 189 13.07 6.96 0.79
C CYS A 189 12.53 6.74 2.20
N GLN A 190 13.25 6.02 3.04
CA GLN A 190 12.83 5.76 4.41
C GLN A 190 12.78 7.03 5.26
N THR A 191 13.81 7.86 5.22
CA THR A 191 13.85 9.10 6.02
C THR A 191 12.76 10.09 5.60
N THR A 192 12.56 10.28 4.29
CA THR A 192 11.57 11.23 3.78
C THR A 192 10.13 10.79 4.02
N THR A 193 9.87 9.49 4.05
CA THR A 193 8.52 8.96 4.30
C THR A 193 8.22 8.72 5.77
N ARG A 194 9.21 8.42 6.60
CA ARG A 194 9.09 8.21 8.06
C ARG A 194 9.14 9.51 8.81
N GLU A 195 10.33 9.88 9.30
CA GLU A 195 10.55 10.98 10.24
C GLU A 195 10.13 12.32 9.65
N LEU A 196 10.47 12.57 8.38
CA LEU A 196 10.17 13.82 7.68
C LEU A 196 8.78 13.85 7.03
N GLY A 197 8.11 12.72 6.99
CA GLY A 197 6.81 12.53 6.36
C GLY A 197 5.70 12.19 7.36
N ILE A 198 5.40 10.90 7.47
CA ILE A 198 4.25 10.40 8.24
C ILE A 198 4.35 10.76 9.72
N ASP A 199 5.50 10.57 10.37
CA ASP A 199 5.67 10.84 11.80
C ASP A 199 5.52 12.34 12.10
N ALA A 200 6.07 13.19 11.24
CA ALA A 200 5.92 14.64 11.37
C ALA A 200 4.45 15.07 11.22
N ALA A 201 3.70 14.49 10.30
CA ALA A 201 2.26 14.75 10.14
C ALA A 201 1.46 14.28 11.36
N LEU A 202 1.76 13.08 11.87
CA LEU A 202 1.12 12.52 13.06
C LEU A 202 1.39 13.35 14.32
N ALA A 203 2.54 14.03 14.40
CA ALA A 203 2.88 14.91 15.52
C ALA A 203 2.09 16.21 15.56
N MET A 204 1.33 16.57 14.52
CA MET A 204 0.53 17.80 14.44
C MET A 204 -0.74 17.79 15.31
N GLY A 205 -0.91 16.78 16.14
CA GLY A 205 -2.04 16.71 17.09
C GLY A 205 -2.05 17.85 18.11
N PRO A 206 -3.22 18.18 18.69
CA PRO A 206 -3.34 19.22 19.69
C PRO A 206 -2.55 18.85 20.96
N ASN A 207 -1.99 19.87 21.61
CA ASN A 207 -1.28 19.71 22.89
C ASN A 207 -0.11 18.72 22.87
N GLN A 208 0.53 18.51 21.73
CA GLN A 208 1.66 17.59 21.56
C GLN A 208 1.32 16.10 21.86
N THR A 209 0.04 15.74 21.86
CA THR A 209 -0.38 14.36 22.09
C THR A 209 -0.30 13.48 20.84
N GLY A 210 -0.06 14.13 19.67
CA GLY A 210 -0.10 13.45 18.38
C GLY A 210 -1.53 13.14 17.92
N LEU A 211 -1.63 12.58 16.71
CA LEU A 211 -2.88 12.13 16.10
C LEU A 211 -3.06 10.62 16.32
N ASP A 212 -4.30 10.20 16.47
CA ASP A 212 -4.66 8.78 16.51
C ASP A 212 -4.44 8.08 15.17
N ALA A 213 -4.62 8.78 14.05
CA ALA A 213 -4.21 8.36 12.71
C ALA A 213 -4.35 9.53 11.71
N LEU A 214 -3.70 9.39 10.54
CA LEU A 214 -4.05 10.17 9.35
C LEU A 214 -5.17 9.46 8.59
N ILE A 215 -6.17 10.24 8.14
CA ILE A 215 -7.26 9.75 7.28
C ILE A 215 -6.92 10.12 5.84
N VAL A 216 -6.84 9.12 4.97
CA VAL A 216 -6.37 9.29 3.60
C VAL A 216 -7.20 8.50 2.59
N PRO A 217 -7.38 8.97 1.35
CA PRO A 217 -7.82 8.14 0.24
C PRO A 217 -6.67 7.21 -0.16
N PRO A 218 -6.83 5.87 -0.12
CA PRO A 218 -5.70 4.95 -0.25
C PRO A 218 -5.15 4.81 -1.65
N ASP A 219 -5.95 5.09 -2.67
CA ASP A 219 -5.70 4.77 -4.08
C ASP A 219 -5.29 5.97 -4.94
N VAL A 220 -4.97 7.10 -4.31
CA VAL A 220 -4.58 8.33 -5.01
C VAL A 220 -3.23 8.85 -4.52
N ALA A 221 -2.58 9.67 -5.33
CA ALA A 221 -1.38 10.44 -4.98
C ALA A 221 -0.28 9.62 -4.31
N GLN A 222 -0.12 8.36 -4.70
CA GLN A 222 0.90 7.48 -4.13
C GLN A 222 0.75 7.23 -2.61
N THR A 223 -0.43 7.41 -2.05
CA THR A 223 -0.69 7.23 -0.62
C THR A 223 -0.17 5.89 -0.09
N TYR A 224 -0.52 4.80 -0.79
CA TYR A 224 -0.05 3.46 -0.42
C TYR A 224 1.46 3.30 -0.60
N GLN A 225 2.05 3.95 -1.59
CA GLN A 225 3.48 3.87 -1.88
C GLN A 225 4.31 4.56 -0.80
N VAL A 226 3.89 5.74 -0.35
CA VAL A 226 4.54 6.46 0.75
C VAL A 226 4.56 5.60 2.02
N ALA A 227 3.45 4.96 2.36
CA ALA A 227 3.38 4.07 3.52
C ALA A 227 4.24 2.81 3.34
N ALA A 228 4.26 2.22 2.14
CA ALA A 228 5.07 1.04 1.83
C ALA A 228 6.56 1.31 1.96
N GLN A 229 7.03 2.46 1.48
CA GLN A 229 8.43 2.87 1.60
C GLN A 229 8.83 3.19 3.04
N ALA A 230 7.90 3.76 3.81
CA ALA A 230 8.08 3.92 5.24
C ALA A 230 8.14 2.55 5.97
N GLY A 231 7.54 1.50 5.40
CA GLY A 231 7.29 0.25 6.10
C GLY A 231 6.28 0.43 7.23
N TYR A 232 5.35 1.37 7.07
CA TYR A 232 4.35 1.73 8.07
C TYR A 232 2.98 1.13 7.74
N PRO A 233 2.17 0.81 8.75
CA PRO A 233 0.89 0.16 8.54
C PRO A 233 -0.17 1.12 8.00
N VAL A 234 -0.99 0.61 7.10
CA VAL A 234 -2.22 1.24 6.61
C VAL A 234 -3.35 0.23 6.69
N ILE A 235 -4.52 0.67 7.12
CA ILE A 235 -5.74 -0.13 7.10
C ILE A 235 -6.79 0.56 6.25
N THR A 236 -7.45 -0.20 5.37
CA THR A 236 -8.50 0.32 4.50
C THR A 236 -9.88 -0.18 4.95
N ILE A 237 -10.83 0.73 5.01
CA ILE A 237 -12.22 0.48 5.34
C ILE A 237 -13.04 0.70 4.07
N PRO A 238 -13.90 -0.23 3.64
CA PRO A 238 -14.75 -0.01 2.48
C PRO A 238 -15.64 1.23 2.65
N ALA A 239 -15.66 2.11 1.63
CA ALA A 239 -16.40 3.36 1.67
C ALA A 239 -17.51 3.44 0.63
N GLY A 240 -17.22 3.04 -0.61
CA GLY A 240 -18.20 3.14 -1.69
C GLY A 240 -17.77 2.42 -2.95
N THR A 241 -18.48 2.72 -4.03
CA THR A 241 -18.17 2.25 -5.39
C THR A 241 -18.33 3.42 -6.35
N HIS A 242 -17.43 3.58 -7.28
CA HIS A 242 -17.54 4.58 -8.34
C HIS A 242 -18.78 4.32 -9.19
N SER A 243 -19.59 5.34 -9.39
CA SER A 243 -20.82 5.25 -10.16
C SER A 243 -20.58 4.91 -11.65
N SER A 244 -19.46 5.35 -12.20
CA SER A 244 -19.09 5.16 -13.60
C SER A 244 -18.52 3.77 -13.92
N SER A 245 -17.75 3.18 -13.00
CA SER A 245 -17.02 1.92 -13.23
C SER A 245 -17.51 0.75 -12.39
N GLY A 246 -18.24 1.02 -11.30
CA GLY A 246 -18.60 0.01 -10.30
C GLY A 246 -17.42 -0.48 -9.45
N MET A 247 -16.24 0.13 -9.60
CA MET A 247 -15.05 -0.24 -8.80
C MET A 247 -15.20 0.24 -7.37
N PRO A 248 -14.90 -0.62 -6.38
CA PRO A 248 -14.95 -0.23 -4.99
C PRO A 248 -13.76 0.67 -4.63
N PHE A 249 -13.99 1.59 -3.70
CA PHE A 249 -12.94 2.38 -3.06
C PHE A 249 -13.13 2.41 -1.55
N GLY A 250 -12.09 2.83 -0.83
CA GLY A 250 -12.07 2.83 0.62
C GLY A 250 -11.63 4.16 1.23
N LEU A 251 -11.82 4.26 2.54
CA LEU A 251 -11.16 5.21 3.42
C LEU A 251 -10.01 4.49 4.11
N ALA A 252 -8.83 5.07 4.16
CA ALA A 252 -7.72 4.45 4.86
C ALA A 252 -7.28 5.27 6.08
N LEU A 253 -6.74 4.54 7.06
CA LEU A 253 -6.04 5.10 8.20
C LEU A 253 -4.58 4.72 8.11
N MET A 254 -3.68 5.68 8.32
CA MET A 254 -2.24 5.53 8.30
C MET A 254 -1.65 5.89 9.66
N GLN A 255 -0.68 5.12 10.11
CA GLN A 255 -0.03 5.33 11.41
C GLN A 255 1.47 4.97 11.31
N SER A 256 2.26 5.31 12.32
CA SER A 256 3.67 4.96 12.41
C SER A 256 3.90 3.47 12.66
N ALA A 257 5.16 3.04 12.63
CA ALA A 257 5.55 1.65 12.82
C ALA A 257 4.93 1.01 14.07
N TRP A 258 4.54 -0.26 13.96
CA TRP A 258 4.04 -1.08 15.07
C TRP A 258 2.75 -0.57 15.72
N LYS A 259 1.93 0.17 14.95
CA LYS A 259 0.63 0.71 15.41
C LYS A 259 -0.57 0.01 14.76
N GLU A 260 -0.39 -1.20 14.29
CA GLU A 260 -1.47 -2.00 13.69
C GLU A 260 -2.65 -2.18 14.64
N GLU A 261 -2.38 -2.36 15.95
CA GLU A 261 -3.45 -2.48 16.95
C GLU A 261 -4.30 -1.20 17.06
N VAL A 262 -3.66 -0.04 16.94
CA VAL A 262 -4.34 1.27 16.95
C VAL A 262 -5.21 1.41 15.70
N LEU A 263 -4.68 1.00 14.54
CA LEU A 263 -5.43 1.02 13.29
C LEU A 263 -6.62 0.05 13.32
N VAL A 264 -6.46 -1.16 13.83
CA VAL A 264 -7.56 -2.13 13.98
C VAL A 264 -8.65 -1.58 14.88
N LYS A 265 -8.29 -0.94 16.01
CA LYS A 265 -9.23 -0.27 16.90
C LYS A 265 -10.07 0.76 16.17
N TRP A 266 -9.42 1.69 15.49
CA TRP A 266 -10.12 2.80 14.85
C TRP A 266 -10.91 2.36 13.61
N ALA A 267 -10.35 1.46 12.80
CA ALA A 267 -11.04 0.94 11.63
C ALA A 267 -12.32 0.18 12.03
N SER A 268 -12.28 -0.66 13.07
CA SER A 268 -13.46 -1.36 13.55
C SER A 268 -14.52 -0.42 14.14
N ALA A 269 -14.09 0.66 14.81
CA ALA A 269 -15.01 1.69 15.33
C ALA A 269 -15.72 2.47 14.22
N ILE A 270 -14.99 2.80 13.14
CA ILE A 270 -15.55 3.48 11.96
C ILE A 270 -16.48 2.53 11.19
N GLU A 271 -16.09 1.26 11.03
CA GLU A 271 -16.97 0.26 10.39
C GLU A 271 -18.28 0.08 11.16
N ASP A 272 -18.23 -0.03 12.49
CA ASP A 272 -19.43 -0.09 13.35
C ASP A 272 -20.29 1.17 13.21
N LEU A 273 -19.67 2.35 13.07
CA LEU A 273 -20.37 3.61 12.83
C LEU A 273 -21.09 3.60 11.48
N GLN A 274 -20.44 3.16 10.41
CA GLN A 274 -21.03 3.02 9.08
C GLN A 274 -22.24 2.06 9.09
N PHE A 275 -22.14 0.91 9.79
CA PHE A 275 -23.24 -0.05 9.89
C PHE A 275 -24.43 0.47 10.71
N ALA A 276 -24.17 1.32 11.68
CA ALA A 276 -25.22 1.93 12.52
C ALA A 276 -25.90 3.13 11.85
N SER A 277 -25.30 3.69 10.81
CA SER A 277 -25.84 4.83 10.08
C SER A 277 -27.03 4.40 9.20
N GLU A 278 -28.08 5.25 9.18
CA GLU A 278 -29.22 5.09 8.26
C GLU A 278 -28.90 5.63 6.85
N THR A 279 -27.73 6.23 6.65
CA THR A 279 -27.32 6.84 5.39
C THR A 279 -26.95 5.81 4.30
N PRO A 280 -26.82 6.18 3.02
CA PRO A 280 -26.62 5.27 1.87
C PRO A 280 -25.37 4.41 1.90
N TYR A 281 -24.53 4.54 2.92
CA TYR A 281 -23.35 3.71 3.14
C TYR A 281 -23.64 2.28 3.64
N LYS A 282 -24.86 1.82 3.51
CA LYS A 282 -25.12 0.39 3.68
C LYS A 282 -24.24 -0.38 2.71
N ARG A 283 -23.24 -1.03 3.28
CA ARG A 283 -22.33 -1.91 2.58
C ARG A 283 -23.12 -2.86 1.69
N THR A 284 -23.06 -2.65 0.39
CA THR A 284 -23.64 -3.61 -0.55
C THR A 284 -22.69 -4.79 -0.59
N LEU A 285 -23.10 -5.94 -0.08
CA LEU A 285 -22.31 -7.15 -0.24
C LEU A 285 -22.14 -7.45 -1.72
N PRO A 286 -20.92 -7.78 -2.18
CA PRO A 286 -20.72 -8.16 -3.56
C PRO A 286 -21.60 -9.35 -3.90
N LYS A 287 -22.37 -9.27 -4.98
CA LYS A 287 -23.09 -10.41 -5.49
C LYS A 287 -22.10 -11.27 -6.24
N TRP A 288 -21.88 -12.46 -5.73
CA TRP A 288 -21.13 -13.47 -6.47
C TRP A 288 -21.94 -13.87 -7.71
N LEU A 289 -21.43 -13.54 -8.88
CA LEU A 289 -22.10 -13.82 -10.16
C LEU A 289 -21.59 -15.12 -10.84
N GLY A 290 -20.84 -15.92 -10.13
CA GLY A 290 -20.23 -17.13 -10.67
C GLY A 290 -18.71 -17.01 -10.83
N TYR A 291 -18.11 -17.94 -11.54
CA TYR A 291 -16.69 -17.92 -11.81
C TYR A 291 -16.33 -16.72 -12.71
N LEU A 292 -15.26 -16.02 -12.36
CA LEU A 292 -14.64 -15.09 -13.30
C LEU A 292 -14.29 -15.88 -14.56
N GLU A 293 -14.88 -15.49 -15.68
CA GLU A 293 -14.40 -15.98 -16.97
C GLU A 293 -12.96 -15.51 -17.12
N ARG A 294 -12.04 -16.47 -16.99
CA ARG A 294 -10.63 -16.19 -17.28
C ARG A 294 -10.49 -16.15 -18.79
N ASN A 295 -10.14 -15.01 -19.33
CA ASN A 295 -9.73 -14.88 -20.73
C ASN A 295 -8.32 -15.50 -20.98
N ILE A 296 -7.72 -16.07 -19.98
CA ILE A 296 -6.44 -16.76 -20.08
C ILE A 296 -6.76 -18.22 -20.36
N PRO A 297 -6.33 -18.80 -21.49
CA PRO A 297 -6.49 -20.22 -21.73
C PRO A 297 -5.72 -20.99 -20.66
N VAL A 298 -6.45 -21.77 -19.87
CA VAL A 298 -5.83 -22.75 -18.98
C VAL A 298 -5.48 -23.95 -19.88
N ILE A 299 -4.21 -24.12 -20.16
CA ILE A 299 -3.73 -25.32 -20.82
C ILE A 299 -3.84 -26.44 -19.79
N PHE A 300 -4.84 -27.29 -19.94
CA PHE A 300 -4.87 -28.58 -19.26
C PHE A 300 -3.97 -29.51 -20.06
N ASP A 301 -2.80 -29.81 -19.54
CA ASP A 301 -2.04 -30.96 -20.02
C ASP A 301 -2.87 -32.21 -19.69
N GLY A 302 -3.37 -32.86 -20.76
CA GLY A 302 -4.14 -34.07 -20.67
C GLY A 302 -3.27 -35.32 -20.39
#